data_c31d889ca52409b8d6e4010336ea688a
#
_entry.id   c31d889ca52409b8d6e4010336ea688a
#
_cell.length_a   1.000
_cell.length_b   1.000
_cell.length_c   1.000
_cell.angle_alpha   90.00
_cell.angle_beta   90.00
_cell.angle_gamma   90.00
#
_symmetry.space_group_name_H-M   'P 1'
#
loop_
_entity.id
_entity.type
_entity.pdbx_description
1 polymer ?
#
loop_
_entity_poly.entity_id
_entity_poly.type
_entity_poly.pdbx_seq_one_letter_code
_entity_poly.pdbx_strand_id
1 'polypeptide(L)'
;MLISNEWLKDYVNVDQSVQALAERITRTGIEVDDIIDYTKDIKKLVVGHVLSKTPHPDADKLNICQVDLGEEEPVQIVCGAPNVDEGQHVIVAKVGGRLPGGIKIKRAKLRGERSEGMICSLQEIGISSHVTPKNYESGIYVFPEAVKPGTDALEALYLNDQVMEFDLTPNRADALSMVGTAYEVAALYQTKMNKPQLTSNESQESAKDELTIEVKNEDKVPYYSARVVHDVTIGPSPVWMQFRLIKAGIRPINNVVDISNYVLLEYGQPLHMFDQEQIGSQSIEVRQAKKDETMRTLDGEERRLLDTDIVITNGKDPIALGGVMGGDFSEVTEQTRHVVVEGAIFDPVSIRHTSRRLNLRSESSSRFEKGIATEFVDEAVDRACYLLERYASGTVLKDRVSHGDLGSFVTPIEITADKVNRTIGFNLTDEEIIDIFEQLGFDTENKNGEIIVNVPSRRKDISIKEDLIEEVARIYGYDDIPSTLPVFKDVTSGELTDRQFKTRTVKETLEGAGLNQAITYSLVSKNHATDFALQNRPTIELLMPMSEAHSTLRQSLLPHLIDAVSYNVARKNTNVKLYEIGRVFFGNGEGELPDEVEYLSGILTGDFVNNTWQGKKESVDFYLTKG
;
A
#
# COMPACT_ATOMS: atom_id res chain seq x y z
N MET A 1 3.38 3.39 1.07
CA MET A 1 2.87 4.65 0.47
C MET A 1 4.03 5.52 0.05
N LEU A 2 4.00 6.07 -1.19
CA LEU A 2 5.07 6.96 -1.67
C LEU A 2 4.70 8.42 -1.41
N ILE A 3 5.50 9.10 -0.60
CA ILE A 3 5.28 10.50 -0.17
C ILE A 3 6.31 11.41 -0.82
N SER A 4 5.89 12.19 -1.82
CA SER A 4 6.70 13.21 -2.47
C SER A 4 6.93 14.37 -1.52
N ASN A 5 8.19 14.71 -1.25
CA ASN A 5 8.55 15.86 -0.40
C ASN A 5 8.21 17.21 -1.08
N GLU A 6 8.30 17.27 -2.41
CA GLU A 6 7.87 18.45 -3.18
C GLU A 6 6.37 18.69 -3.01
N TRP A 7 5.55 17.63 -3.12
CA TRP A 7 4.11 17.74 -2.96
C TRP A 7 3.69 18.01 -1.51
N LEU A 8 4.35 17.37 -0.54
CA LEU A 8 4.09 17.59 0.89
C LEU A 8 4.24 19.06 1.30
N LYS A 9 5.15 19.81 0.66
CA LYS A 9 5.37 21.25 0.91
C LYS A 9 4.18 22.15 0.57
N ASP A 10 3.22 21.68 -0.24
CA ASP A 10 1.98 22.43 -0.48
C ASP A 10 1.15 22.54 0.79
N TYR A 11 1.26 21.58 1.71
CA TYR A 11 0.46 21.49 2.94
C TYR A 11 1.25 21.88 4.19
N VAL A 12 2.51 21.49 4.28
CA VAL A 12 3.34 21.75 5.44
C VAL A 12 4.76 22.10 5.01
N ASN A 13 5.29 23.21 5.52
CA ASN A 13 6.64 23.61 5.22
C ASN A 13 7.54 23.41 6.44
N VAL A 14 8.51 22.49 6.29
CA VAL A 14 9.50 22.17 7.31
C VAL A 14 10.89 22.37 6.71
N ASP A 15 11.70 23.20 7.38
CA ASP A 15 13.09 23.49 6.97
C ASP A 15 14.04 22.39 7.49
N GLN A 16 13.87 21.18 6.97
CA GLN A 16 14.69 20.02 7.30
C GLN A 16 15.05 19.24 6.03
N SER A 17 16.15 18.49 6.07
CA SER A 17 16.45 17.53 5.02
C SER A 17 15.44 16.38 5.04
N VAL A 18 15.21 15.76 3.87
CA VAL A 18 14.29 14.61 3.78
C VAL A 18 14.74 13.46 4.67
N GLN A 19 16.05 13.25 4.83
CA GLN A 19 16.63 12.25 5.72
C GLN A 19 16.28 12.52 7.20
N ALA A 20 16.40 13.77 7.65
CA ALA A 20 16.04 14.15 9.02
C ALA A 20 14.53 14.04 9.26
N LEU A 21 13.73 14.39 8.24
CA LEU A 21 12.27 14.22 8.27
C LEU A 21 11.89 12.75 8.38
N ALA A 22 12.46 11.88 7.54
CA ALA A 22 12.24 10.44 7.54
C ALA A 22 12.61 9.80 8.87
N GLU A 23 13.77 10.17 9.44
CA GLU A 23 14.20 9.68 10.75
C GLU A 23 13.22 10.11 11.85
N ARG A 24 12.76 11.36 11.85
CA ARG A 24 11.81 11.86 12.84
C ARG A 24 10.47 11.14 12.74
N ILE A 25 9.94 10.95 11.53
CA ILE A 25 8.69 10.22 11.27
C ILE A 25 8.80 8.77 11.75
N THR A 26 9.92 8.08 11.43
CA THR A 26 10.15 6.70 11.87
C THR A 26 10.17 6.58 13.38
N ARG A 27 10.87 7.47 14.10
CA ARG A 27 10.95 7.48 15.57
C ARG A 27 9.61 7.73 16.24
N THR A 28 8.63 8.27 15.52
CA THR A 28 7.30 8.59 16.05
C THR A 28 6.19 7.66 15.54
N GLY A 29 6.55 6.52 14.94
CA GLY A 29 5.64 5.40 14.72
C GLY A 29 5.20 5.13 13.28
N ILE A 30 5.71 5.88 12.28
CA ILE A 30 5.53 5.55 10.86
C ILE A 30 6.89 5.20 10.27
N GLU A 31 7.11 3.95 9.90
CA GLU A 31 8.36 3.49 9.32
C GLU A 31 8.57 4.06 7.91
N VAL A 32 9.76 4.60 7.66
CA VAL A 32 10.22 5.01 6.33
C VAL A 32 11.26 4.02 5.86
N ASP A 33 10.90 3.15 4.91
CA ASP A 33 11.74 2.06 4.41
C ASP A 33 12.87 2.56 3.53
N ASP A 34 12.56 3.50 2.61
CA ASP A 34 13.53 4.00 1.64
C ASP A 34 13.25 5.46 1.28
N ILE A 35 14.26 6.12 0.72
CA ILE A 35 14.17 7.45 0.14
C ILE A 35 14.61 7.38 -1.32
N ILE A 36 13.66 7.48 -2.22
CA ILE A 36 13.88 7.48 -3.66
C ILE A 36 14.29 8.89 -4.10
N ASP A 37 15.51 9.05 -4.58
CA ASP A 37 16.03 10.31 -5.11
C ASP A 37 16.07 10.28 -6.64
N TYR A 38 15.15 11.00 -7.27
CA TYR A 38 15.05 11.07 -8.73
C TYR A 38 16.17 11.90 -9.39
N THR A 39 16.96 12.63 -8.60
CA THR A 39 18.11 13.39 -9.10
C THR A 39 19.41 12.57 -9.10
N LYS A 40 19.40 11.43 -8.40
CA LYS A 40 20.58 10.61 -8.19
C LYS A 40 21.17 10.13 -9.52
N ASP A 41 22.48 10.34 -9.67
CA ASP A 41 23.27 9.95 -10.85
C ASP A 41 22.87 10.65 -12.18
N ILE A 42 21.97 11.62 -12.17
CA ILE A 42 21.59 12.41 -13.34
C ILE A 42 22.38 13.73 -13.37
N LYS A 43 22.98 14.05 -14.53
CA LYS A 43 23.67 15.32 -14.74
C LYS A 43 23.53 15.80 -16.17
N LYS A 44 23.37 17.12 -16.34
CA LYS A 44 23.29 17.80 -17.63
C LYS A 44 22.12 17.31 -18.48
N LEU A 45 20.97 17.15 -17.85
CA LEU A 45 19.69 16.87 -18.50
C LEU A 45 18.94 18.19 -18.68
N VAL A 46 18.64 18.54 -19.92
CA VAL A 46 17.98 19.83 -20.25
C VAL A 46 16.81 19.64 -21.20
N VAL A 47 15.94 20.62 -21.26
CA VAL A 47 14.91 20.68 -22.30
C VAL A 47 15.55 21.14 -23.60
N GLY A 48 15.29 20.43 -24.70
CA GLY A 48 15.70 20.79 -26.04
C GLY A 48 14.48 21.06 -26.95
N HIS A 49 14.61 21.97 -27.91
CA HIS A 49 13.62 22.20 -28.95
C HIS A 49 14.12 21.65 -30.28
N VAL A 50 13.40 20.73 -30.87
CA VAL A 50 13.74 20.13 -32.17
C VAL A 50 13.39 21.10 -33.28
N LEU A 51 14.41 21.76 -33.87
CA LEU A 51 14.26 22.75 -34.92
C LEU A 51 14.02 22.14 -36.30
N SER A 52 14.61 20.96 -36.55
CA SER A 52 14.41 20.22 -37.80
C SER A 52 14.67 18.74 -37.63
N LYS A 53 14.04 17.92 -38.47
CA LYS A 53 14.20 16.48 -38.55
C LYS A 53 14.41 16.05 -40.00
N THR A 54 15.46 15.26 -40.25
CA THR A 54 15.71 14.67 -41.57
C THR A 54 16.02 13.17 -41.42
N PRO A 55 15.57 12.32 -42.36
CA PRO A 55 15.91 10.89 -42.32
C PRO A 55 17.42 10.69 -42.40
N HIS A 56 17.94 9.69 -41.71
CA HIS A 56 19.33 9.32 -41.76
C HIS A 56 19.69 8.69 -43.12
N PRO A 57 20.80 9.09 -43.79
CA PRO A 57 21.11 8.63 -45.14
C PRO A 57 21.35 7.11 -45.24
N ASP A 58 21.90 6.48 -44.16
CA ASP A 58 22.30 5.08 -44.17
C ASP A 58 21.57 4.23 -43.10
N ALA A 59 20.39 4.67 -42.63
CA ALA A 59 19.64 3.93 -41.62
C ALA A 59 18.15 4.28 -41.59
N ASP A 60 17.28 3.37 -42.02
CA ASP A 60 15.83 3.54 -42.16
C ASP A 60 15.08 3.92 -40.88
N LYS A 61 15.63 3.60 -39.71
CA LYS A 61 15.00 3.86 -38.40
C LYS A 61 15.60 5.01 -37.63
N LEU A 62 16.59 5.74 -38.21
CA LEU A 62 17.23 6.86 -37.55
C LEU A 62 16.85 8.18 -38.22
N ASN A 63 16.79 9.23 -37.41
CA ASN A 63 16.60 10.59 -37.86
C ASN A 63 17.75 11.47 -37.33
N ILE A 64 18.15 12.45 -38.15
CA ILE A 64 19.09 13.50 -37.77
C ILE A 64 18.27 14.70 -37.36
N CYS A 65 18.38 15.11 -36.09
CA CYS A 65 17.67 16.25 -35.52
C CYS A 65 18.64 17.40 -35.23
N GLN A 66 18.26 18.63 -35.58
CA GLN A 66 18.92 19.84 -35.09
C GLN A 66 18.13 20.32 -33.88
N VAL A 67 18.79 20.41 -32.75
CA VAL A 67 18.13 20.65 -31.45
C VAL A 67 18.74 21.90 -30.80
N ASP A 68 17.89 22.87 -30.52
CA ASP A 68 18.22 24.03 -29.71
C ASP A 68 18.23 23.63 -28.23
N LEU A 69 19.37 23.85 -27.56
CA LEU A 69 19.55 23.57 -26.11
C LEU A 69 19.70 24.87 -25.30
N GLY A 70 19.31 26.02 -25.87
CA GLY A 70 19.48 27.34 -25.25
C GLY A 70 20.95 27.83 -25.33
N GLU A 71 21.77 27.29 -26.23
CA GLU A 71 23.14 27.68 -26.52
C GLU A 71 23.19 28.55 -27.79
N GLU A 72 24.37 29.12 -28.13
CA GLU A 72 24.51 30.00 -29.30
C GLU A 72 24.20 29.27 -30.61
N GLU A 73 24.51 27.99 -30.75
CA GLU A 73 24.25 27.18 -31.93
C GLU A 73 23.48 25.90 -31.57
N PRO A 74 22.53 25.46 -32.43
CA PRO A 74 21.87 24.18 -32.23
C PRO A 74 22.85 23.00 -32.39
N VAL A 75 22.56 21.87 -31.73
CA VAL A 75 23.38 20.67 -31.79
C VAL A 75 22.72 19.60 -32.65
N GLN A 76 23.53 18.83 -33.37
CA GLN A 76 23.05 17.66 -34.11
C GLN A 76 22.93 16.46 -33.19
N ILE A 77 21.75 15.86 -33.15
CA ILE A 77 21.49 14.60 -32.38
C ILE A 77 20.83 13.59 -33.32
N VAL A 78 21.37 12.37 -33.35
CA VAL A 78 20.76 11.26 -34.09
C VAL A 78 19.82 10.54 -33.15
N CYS A 79 18.56 10.41 -33.53
CA CYS A 79 17.49 9.84 -32.72
C CYS A 79 16.79 8.68 -33.47
N GLY A 80 16.60 7.56 -32.77
CA GLY A 80 15.89 6.38 -33.29
C GLY A 80 14.45 6.24 -32.80
N ALA A 81 13.95 7.20 -32.03
CA ALA A 81 12.59 7.16 -31.53
C ALA A 81 11.56 7.36 -32.65
N PRO A 82 10.48 6.55 -32.68
CA PRO A 82 9.47 6.65 -33.75
C PRO A 82 8.64 7.93 -33.68
N ASN A 83 8.55 8.54 -32.49
CA ASN A 83 7.72 9.72 -32.22
C ASN A 83 8.48 11.06 -32.21
N VAL A 84 9.78 11.08 -32.54
CA VAL A 84 10.50 12.36 -32.66
C VAL A 84 10.02 13.14 -33.87
N ASP A 85 9.75 14.45 -33.72
CA ASP A 85 9.34 15.33 -34.83
C ASP A 85 9.81 16.77 -34.61
N GLU A 86 9.77 17.56 -35.71
CA GLU A 86 10.07 18.97 -35.71
C GLU A 86 9.07 19.74 -34.84
N GLY A 87 9.55 20.79 -34.16
CA GLY A 87 8.75 21.63 -33.26
C GLY A 87 8.56 21.10 -31.85
N GLN A 88 8.96 19.86 -31.59
CA GLN A 88 8.78 19.24 -30.26
C GLN A 88 9.78 19.79 -29.24
N HIS A 89 9.30 19.94 -27.97
CA HIS A 89 10.14 20.13 -26.80
C HIS A 89 10.37 18.78 -26.15
N VAL A 90 11.63 18.40 -25.96
CA VAL A 90 12.05 17.04 -25.57
C VAL A 90 13.10 17.07 -24.46
N ILE A 91 13.30 15.93 -23.80
CA ILE A 91 14.37 15.75 -22.81
C ILE A 91 15.68 15.44 -23.54
N VAL A 92 16.74 16.19 -23.27
CA VAL A 92 18.06 15.98 -23.86
C VAL A 92 19.15 15.83 -22.81
N ALA A 93 19.87 14.72 -22.87
CA ALA A 93 21.09 14.53 -22.13
C ALA A 93 22.28 15.06 -22.95
N LYS A 94 22.93 16.14 -22.45
CA LYS A 94 24.07 16.81 -23.11
C LYS A 94 25.34 15.97 -23.03
N VAL A 95 26.31 16.23 -23.91
CA VAL A 95 27.65 15.64 -23.86
C VAL A 95 28.30 15.90 -22.50
N GLY A 96 28.84 14.84 -21.88
CA GLY A 96 29.36 14.83 -20.52
C GLY A 96 28.28 14.66 -19.44
N GLY A 97 27.02 14.48 -19.84
CA GLY A 97 25.92 14.11 -18.96
C GLY A 97 26.01 12.68 -18.45
N ARG A 98 25.24 12.41 -17.44
CA ARG A 98 25.06 11.05 -16.86
C ARG A 98 23.58 10.74 -16.73
N LEU A 99 23.23 9.49 -16.95
CA LEU A 99 21.90 8.92 -16.75
C LEU A 99 22.00 7.73 -15.78
N PRO A 100 20.88 7.29 -15.19
CA PRO A 100 20.82 6.14 -14.31
C PRO A 100 21.49 4.91 -14.93
N GLY A 101 21.97 3.98 -14.09
CA GLY A 101 22.73 2.82 -14.55
C GLY A 101 24.17 3.13 -15.00
N GLY A 102 24.67 4.33 -14.70
CA GLY A 102 26.06 4.72 -14.99
C GLY A 102 26.32 5.10 -16.44
N ILE A 103 25.29 5.33 -17.24
CA ILE A 103 25.37 5.73 -18.65
C ILE A 103 25.99 7.12 -18.76
N LYS A 104 27.08 7.24 -19.52
CA LYS A 104 27.77 8.52 -19.79
C LYS A 104 27.56 8.95 -21.24
N ILE A 105 27.01 10.11 -21.42
CA ILE A 105 26.75 10.69 -22.75
C ILE A 105 28.06 11.27 -23.32
N LYS A 106 28.44 10.77 -24.48
CA LYS A 106 29.65 11.18 -25.21
C LYS A 106 29.28 11.60 -26.64
N ARG A 107 30.14 12.41 -27.27
CA ARG A 107 30.06 12.59 -28.72
C ARG A 107 30.25 11.23 -29.40
N ALA A 108 29.34 10.89 -30.30
CA ALA A 108 29.33 9.62 -31.01
C ALA A 108 29.15 9.84 -32.51
N LYS A 109 29.52 8.83 -33.32
CA LYS A 109 29.11 8.72 -34.71
C LYS A 109 28.21 7.51 -34.86
N LEU A 110 26.98 7.73 -35.27
CA LEU A 110 26.00 6.71 -35.52
C LEU A 110 25.86 6.50 -37.02
N ARG A 111 26.35 5.39 -37.53
CA ARG A 111 26.41 5.09 -38.98
C ARG A 111 26.95 6.21 -39.85
N GLY A 112 28.03 6.87 -39.38
CA GLY A 112 28.68 7.95 -40.12
C GLY A 112 28.26 9.35 -39.67
N GLU A 113 27.05 9.54 -39.17
CA GLU A 113 26.52 10.82 -38.73
C GLU A 113 26.89 11.13 -37.27
N ARG A 114 27.22 12.42 -37.03
CA ARG A 114 27.65 12.90 -35.70
C ARG A 114 26.44 13.10 -34.79
N SER A 115 26.56 12.67 -33.55
CA SER A 115 25.55 12.91 -32.49
C SER A 115 26.23 13.53 -31.27
N GLU A 116 25.75 14.72 -30.86
CA GLU A 116 26.28 15.50 -29.74
C GLU A 116 25.31 15.59 -28.56
N GLY A 117 24.69 14.49 -28.23
CA GLY A 117 23.73 14.34 -27.14
C GLY A 117 22.82 13.16 -27.37
N MET A 118 21.83 13.04 -26.53
CA MET A 118 20.81 11.98 -26.60
C MET A 118 19.44 12.57 -26.24
N ILE A 119 18.45 12.42 -27.11
CA ILE A 119 17.05 12.69 -26.79
C ILE A 119 16.54 11.48 -26.01
N CYS A 120 15.98 11.70 -24.82
CA CYS A 120 15.69 10.65 -23.87
C CYS A 120 14.21 10.30 -23.77
N SER A 121 13.94 9.02 -23.56
CA SER A 121 12.67 8.50 -23.04
C SER A 121 12.59 8.68 -21.51
N LEU A 122 11.41 8.46 -20.94
CA LEU A 122 11.23 8.45 -19.47
C LEU A 122 11.99 7.31 -18.82
N GLN A 123 12.09 6.14 -19.47
CA GLN A 123 12.82 5.00 -18.94
C GLN A 123 14.33 5.26 -18.82
N GLU A 124 14.90 6.00 -19.79
CA GLU A 124 16.32 6.36 -19.78
C GLU A 124 16.70 7.32 -18.66
N ILE A 125 15.75 8.09 -18.16
CA ILE A 125 15.91 8.94 -16.97
C ILE A 125 15.49 8.25 -15.66
N GLY A 126 15.18 6.94 -15.68
CA GLY A 126 14.91 6.14 -14.49
C GLY A 126 13.44 5.97 -14.11
N ILE A 127 12.50 6.46 -14.94
CA ILE A 127 11.07 6.24 -14.70
C ILE A 127 10.68 4.83 -15.16
N SER A 128 10.00 4.08 -14.28
CA SER A 128 9.55 2.73 -14.58
C SER A 128 8.52 2.69 -15.72
N SER A 129 8.60 1.66 -16.57
CA SER A 129 7.61 1.43 -17.63
C SER A 129 6.19 1.24 -17.09
N HIS A 130 6.02 0.76 -15.86
CA HIS A 130 4.71 0.57 -15.25
C HIS A 130 3.94 1.89 -15.04
N VAL A 131 4.64 2.97 -14.77
CA VAL A 131 4.05 4.31 -14.53
C VAL A 131 4.20 5.25 -15.72
N THR A 132 4.91 4.85 -16.78
CA THR A 132 5.04 5.64 -18.00
C THR A 132 3.70 5.72 -18.73
N PRO A 133 3.23 6.92 -19.12
CA PRO A 133 2.02 7.05 -19.93
C PRO A 133 2.13 6.24 -21.23
N LYS A 134 1.03 5.61 -21.67
CA LYS A 134 1.04 4.70 -22.83
C LYS A 134 1.63 5.33 -24.10
N ASN A 135 1.40 6.62 -24.30
CA ASN A 135 1.90 7.36 -25.46
C ASN A 135 3.44 7.46 -25.52
N TYR A 136 4.13 7.22 -24.40
CA TYR A 136 5.58 7.33 -24.27
C TYR A 136 6.26 5.99 -23.92
N GLU A 137 5.52 4.88 -23.95
CA GLU A 137 6.10 3.55 -23.65
C GLU A 137 7.18 3.14 -24.67
N SER A 138 7.02 3.51 -25.93
CA SER A 138 7.91 3.12 -27.03
C SER A 138 8.56 4.30 -27.75
N GLY A 139 8.86 5.39 -27.03
CA GLY A 139 9.45 6.58 -27.65
C GLY A 139 10.05 7.53 -26.64
N ILE A 140 10.36 8.72 -27.12
CA ILE A 140 10.85 9.82 -26.28
C ILE A 140 9.67 10.53 -25.59
N TYR A 141 9.96 11.19 -24.48
CA TYR A 141 9.00 12.09 -23.85
C TYR A 141 8.97 13.43 -24.60
N VAL A 142 7.76 13.89 -24.89
CA VAL A 142 7.50 15.19 -25.53
C VAL A 142 6.69 16.04 -24.57
N PHE A 143 7.18 17.23 -24.24
CA PHE A 143 6.44 18.16 -23.39
C PHE A 143 5.17 18.62 -24.10
N PRO A 144 4.01 18.61 -23.44
CA PRO A 144 2.74 19.03 -24.04
C PRO A 144 2.68 20.54 -24.32
N GLU A 145 3.49 21.31 -23.60
CA GLU A 145 3.60 22.77 -23.74
C GLU A 145 5.04 23.18 -24.05
N ALA A 146 5.21 24.36 -24.65
CA ALA A 146 6.52 24.89 -24.94
C ALA A 146 7.28 25.23 -23.64
N VAL A 147 8.42 24.61 -23.45
CA VAL A 147 9.34 24.89 -22.34
C VAL A 147 10.60 25.53 -22.90
N LYS A 148 11.13 26.56 -22.26
CA LYS A 148 12.33 27.26 -22.69
C LYS A 148 13.51 26.30 -22.90
N PRO A 149 14.15 26.22 -24.06
CA PRO A 149 15.32 25.40 -24.30
C PRO A 149 16.44 25.73 -23.29
N GLY A 150 17.14 24.70 -22.83
CA GLY A 150 18.20 24.82 -21.82
C GLY A 150 17.73 24.81 -20.37
N THR A 151 16.42 24.85 -20.10
CA THR A 151 15.88 24.64 -18.74
C THR A 151 16.27 23.25 -18.24
N ASP A 152 16.57 23.13 -16.95
CA ASP A 152 16.80 21.82 -16.32
C ASP A 152 15.58 20.92 -16.50
N ALA A 153 15.77 19.74 -17.10
CA ALA A 153 14.64 18.86 -17.42
C ALA A 153 14.03 18.22 -16.19
N LEU A 154 14.81 17.98 -15.12
CA LEU A 154 14.27 17.44 -13.86
C LEU A 154 13.37 18.46 -13.17
N GLU A 155 13.75 19.75 -13.22
CA GLU A 155 12.90 20.84 -12.72
C GLU A 155 11.62 20.95 -13.54
N ALA A 156 11.73 20.97 -14.87
CA ALA A 156 10.58 21.07 -15.78
C ALA A 156 9.60 19.87 -15.66
N LEU A 157 10.07 18.72 -15.19
CA LEU A 157 9.30 17.50 -14.95
C LEU A 157 8.89 17.30 -13.47
N TYR A 158 9.15 18.27 -12.59
CA TYR A 158 8.91 18.11 -11.15
C TYR A 158 9.59 16.88 -10.55
N LEU A 159 10.74 16.46 -11.10
CA LEU A 159 11.56 15.34 -10.65
C LEU A 159 12.73 15.77 -9.77
N ASN A 160 12.91 17.06 -9.51
CA ASN A 160 13.87 17.56 -8.52
C ASN A 160 13.29 17.34 -7.11
N ASP A 161 13.15 16.06 -6.73
CA ASP A 161 12.41 15.62 -5.57
C ASP A 161 13.03 14.37 -4.94
N GLN A 162 12.75 14.18 -3.65
CA GLN A 162 13.02 12.96 -2.91
C GLN A 162 11.70 12.43 -2.35
N VAL A 163 11.41 11.17 -2.63
CA VAL A 163 10.17 10.51 -2.24
C VAL A 163 10.44 9.52 -1.12
N MET A 164 9.76 9.67 -0.01
CA MET A 164 9.82 8.72 1.12
C MET A 164 8.87 7.56 0.86
N GLU A 165 9.34 6.33 1.03
CA GLU A 165 8.52 5.13 1.02
C GLU A 165 8.09 4.76 2.45
N PHE A 166 6.80 4.90 2.75
CA PHE A 166 6.24 4.56 4.05
C PHE A 166 5.76 3.11 4.07
N ASP A 167 6.20 2.33 5.06
CA ASP A 167 5.55 1.08 5.45
C ASP A 167 4.50 1.36 6.53
N LEU A 168 3.24 1.30 6.11
CA LEU A 168 2.11 1.68 6.94
C LEU A 168 1.43 0.46 7.54
N THR A 169 1.40 0.41 8.85
CA THR A 169 0.58 -0.55 9.59
C THR A 169 -0.92 -0.33 9.31
N PRO A 170 -1.76 -1.38 9.41
CA PRO A 170 -3.18 -1.27 9.08
C PRO A 170 -3.97 -0.23 9.88
N ASN A 171 -3.53 0.13 11.10
CA ASN A 171 -4.14 1.13 11.95
C ASN A 171 -3.92 2.57 11.46
N ARG A 172 -2.81 2.85 10.74
CA ARG A 172 -2.48 4.19 10.26
C ARG A 172 -3.05 4.46 8.86
N ALA A 173 -4.36 4.23 8.69
CA ALA A 173 -5.09 4.52 7.45
C ALA A 173 -5.07 6.01 7.08
N ASP A 174 -4.99 6.91 8.05
CA ASP A 174 -4.85 8.36 7.87
C ASP A 174 -3.63 8.72 7.01
N ALA A 175 -2.50 8.05 7.24
CA ALA A 175 -1.25 8.28 6.52
C ALA A 175 -1.22 7.69 5.09
N LEU A 176 -2.30 7.04 4.61
CA LEU A 176 -2.48 6.66 3.20
C LEU A 176 -2.86 7.85 2.31
N SER A 177 -2.52 9.08 2.74
CA SER A 177 -2.78 10.32 2.02
C SER A 177 -1.73 11.39 2.30
N MET A 178 -1.60 12.34 1.37
CA MET A 178 -0.71 13.50 1.53
C MET A 178 -1.20 14.41 2.67
N VAL A 179 -2.51 14.65 2.76
CA VAL A 179 -3.13 15.46 3.82
C VAL A 179 -2.94 14.81 5.18
N GLY A 180 -3.16 13.50 5.31
CA GLY A 180 -2.94 12.78 6.56
C GLY A 180 -1.47 12.79 7.00
N THR A 181 -0.54 12.60 6.04
CA THR A 181 0.90 12.75 6.30
C THR A 181 1.25 14.19 6.72
N ALA A 182 0.62 15.19 6.11
CA ALA A 182 0.85 16.58 6.46
C ALA A 182 0.38 16.92 7.89
N TYR A 183 -0.74 16.35 8.35
CA TYR A 183 -1.15 16.45 9.76
C TYR A 183 -0.10 15.87 10.70
N GLU A 184 0.44 14.71 10.38
CA GLU A 184 1.50 14.08 11.17
C GLU A 184 2.75 14.95 11.23
N VAL A 185 3.25 15.40 10.08
CA VAL A 185 4.45 16.26 10.00
C VAL A 185 4.22 17.62 10.69
N ALA A 186 3.03 18.20 10.56
CA ALA A 186 2.68 19.44 11.24
C ALA A 186 2.74 19.28 12.77
N ALA A 187 2.24 18.15 13.29
CA ALA A 187 2.34 17.82 14.71
C ALA A 187 3.79 17.68 15.16
N LEU A 188 4.61 16.92 14.44
CA LEU A 188 6.01 16.66 14.79
C LEU A 188 6.89 17.91 14.83
N TYR A 189 6.57 18.90 14.01
CA TYR A 189 7.34 20.16 13.91
C TYR A 189 6.59 21.38 14.44
N GLN A 190 5.46 21.18 15.09
CA GLN A 190 4.63 22.24 15.71
C GLN A 190 4.35 23.39 14.74
N THR A 191 4.00 23.05 13.50
CA THR A 191 3.74 24.01 12.43
C THR A 191 2.30 23.92 11.95
N LYS A 192 1.85 24.96 11.25
CA LYS A 192 0.48 24.99 10.71
C LYS A 192 0.41 24.29 9.35
N MET A 193 -0.67 23.57 9.13
CA MET A 193 -1.00 22.95 7.87
C MET A 193 -1.83 23.91 6.99
N ASN A 194 -1.52 23.95 5.70
CA ASN A 194 -2.31 24.62 4.69
C ASN A 194 -3.33 23.64 4.11
N LYS A 195 -4.59 24.03 4.09
CA LYS A 195 -5.64 23.20 3.46
C LYS A 195 -5.71 23.44 1.95
N PRO A 196 -6.02 22.41 1.15
CA PRO A 196 -6.26 22.54 -0.29
C PRO A 196 -7.44 23.48 -0.61
N GLN A 197 -7.45 24.05 -1.83
CA GLN A 197 -8.57 24.85 -2.33
C GLN A 197 -9.71 23.93 -2.77
N LEU A 198 -10.93 24.24 -2.35
CA LEU A 198 -12.14 23.42 -2.60
C LEU A 198 -13.22 24.16 -3.43
N THR A 199 -13.17 25.48 -3.47
CA THR A 199 -14.25 26.27 -4.02
C THR A 199 -14.19 26.34 -5.55
N SER A 200 -15.20 25.81 -6.20
CA SER A 200 -15.46 25.94 -7.64
C SER A 200 -16.55 27.00 -7.91
N ASN A 201 -16.62 27.50 -9.14
CA ASN A 201 -17.69 28.39 -9.58
C ASN A 201 -18.87 27.53 -10.06
N GLU A 202 -19.91 27.45 -9.24
CA GLU A 202 -21.10 26.66 -9.58
C GLU A 202 -21.99 27.36 -10.62
N SER A 203 -22.54 26.58 -11.54
CA SER A 203 -23.56 27.03 -12.49
C SER A 203 -24.90 27.31 -11.79
N GLN A 204 -25.88 27.82 -12.54
CA GLN A 204 -27.25 27.99 -12.01
C GLN A 204 -28.08 26.69 -12.09
N GLU A 205 -27.66 25.74 -12.90
CA GLU A 205 -28.31 24.44 -13.09
C GLU A 205 -28.04 23.54 -11.88
N SER A 206 -29.07 22.85 -11.41
CA SER A 206 -28.98 21.98 -10.22
C SER A 206 -28.72 20.54 -10.60
N ALA A 207 -27.73 19.92 -9.99
CA ALA A 207 -27.47 18.49 -10.14
C ALA A 207 -28.66 17.61 -9.71
N LYS A 208 -29.53 18.13 -8.82
CA LYS A 208 -30.76 17.43 -8.35
C LYS A 208 -31.82 17.28 -9.41
N ASP A 209 -31.79 18.11 -10.48
CA ASP A 209 -32.71 18.00 -11.61
C ASP A 209 -32.29 16.90 -12.60
N GLU A 210 -31.03 16.44 -12.51
CA GLU A 210 -30.43 15.50 -13.45
C GLU A 210 -30.06 14.15 -12.83
N LEU A 211 -29.88 14.08 -11.50
CA LEU A 211 -29.42 12.89 -10.82
C LEU A 211 -30.21 12.63 -9.53
N THR A 212 -30.59 11.37 -9.33
CA THR A 212 -31.14 10.87 -8.06
C THR A 212 -30.26 9.75 -7.53
N ILE A 213 -30.12 9.68 -6.20
CA ILE A 213 -29.35 8.63 -5.53
C ILE A 213 -30.24 7.90 -4.53
N GLU A 214 -30.24 6.58 -4.58
CA GLU A 214 -30.92 5.72 -3.61
C GLU A 214 -29.95 4.66 -3.08
N VAL A 215 -29.83 4.50 -1.77
CA VAL A 215 -29.06 3.43 -1.12
C VAL A 215 -30.04 2.47 -0.45
N LYS A 216 -29.98 1.18 -0.83
CA LYS A 216 -30.87 0.13 -0.29
C LYS A 216 -30.33 -0.49 1.01
N ASN A 217 -29.03 -0.45 1.22
CA ASN A 217 -28.34 -1.07 2.35
C ASN A 217 -27.51 -0.02 3.11
N GLU A 218 -28.18 0.84 3.86
CA GLU A 218 -27.55 1.94 4.61
C GLU A 218 -26.55 1.46 5.69
N ASP A 219 -26.73 0.24 6.21
CA ASP A 219 -25.78 -0.39 7.14
C ASP A 219 -24.43 -0.73 6.49
N LYS A 220 -24.40 -0.94 5.17
CA LYS A 220 -23.20 -1.21 4.38
C LYS A 220 -22.67 0.01 3.63
N VAL A 221 -23.53 0.97 3.36
CA VAL A 221 -23.20 2.22 2.68
C VAL A 221 -23.90 3.37 3.41
N PRO A 222 -23.34 3.82 4.55
CA PRO A 222 -23.98 4.84 5.38
C PRO A 222 -24.08 6.21 4.71
N TYR A 223 -23.22 6.47 3.74
CA TYR A 223 -23.24 7.71 2.98
C TYR A 223 -22.76 7.50 1.54
N TYR A 224 -23.48 8.11 0.62
CA TYR A 224 -23.14 8.16 -0.80
C TYR A 224 -23.48 9.53 -1.35
N SER A 225 -22.54 10.19 -2.02
CA SER A 225 -22.75 11.52 -2.60
C SER A 225 -22.18 11.62 -4.00
N ALA A 226 -22.75 12.52 -4.78
CA ALA A 226 -22.23 12.85 -6.11
C ALA A 226 -22.38 14.34 -6.43
N ARG A 227 -21.44 14.82 -7.28
CA ARG A 227 -21.52 16.10 -7.97
C ARG A 227 -21.54 15.85 -9.47
N VAL A 228 -22.21 16.72 -10.20
CA VAL A 228 -22.26 16.66 -11.67
C VAL A 228 -21.42 17.80 -12.25
N VAL A 229 -20.58 17.46 -13.23
CA VAL A 229 -19.72 18.42 -13.95
C VAL A 229 -19.94 18.26 -15.44
N HIS A 230 -20.43 19.31 -16.08
CA HIS A 230 -20.71 19.36 -17.51
C HIS A 230 -19.51 19.89 -18.31
N ASP A 231 -19.57 19.72 -19.62
CA ASP A 231 -18.68 20.32 -20.63
C ASP A 231 -17.19 20.00 -20.42
N VAL A 232 -16.86 18.85 -19.80
CA VAL A 232 -15.46 18.47 -19.63
C VAL A 232 -14.80 18.20 -20.98
N THR A 233 -13.56 18.64 -21.10
CA THR A 233 -12.69 18.37 -22.25
C THR A 233 -11.63 17.38 -21.84
N ILE A 234 -11.71 16.15 -22.38
CA ILE A 234 -10.74 15.11 -22.10
C ILE A 234 -9.42 15.41 -22.82
N GLY A 235 -8.33 15.33 -22.10
CA GLY A 235 -6.97 15.56 -22.58
C GLY A 235 -5.91 15.13 -21.58
N PRO A 236 -4.64 15.40 -21.83
CA PRO A 236 -3.59 15.13 -20.84
C PRO A 236 -3.77 16.04 -19.62
N SER A 237 -3.50 15.51 -18.45
CA SER A 237 -3.40 16.31 -17.22
C SER A 237 -2.15 17.20 -17.24
N PRO A 238 -2.08 18.28 -16.43
CA PRO A 238 -0.90 19.11 -16.33
C PRO A 238 0.37 18.32 -15.96
N VAL A 239 1.53 18.71 -16.46
CA VAL A 239 2.81 18.01 -16.23
C VAL A 239 3.08 17.79 -14.75
N TRP A 240 2.84 18.80 -13.90
CA TRP A 240 3.04 18.68 -12.46
C TRP A 240 2.17 17.56 -11.83
N MET A 241 0.92 17.41 -12.29
CA MET A 241 0.01 16.37 -11.80
C MET A 241 0.45 14.99 -12.30
N GLN A 242 0.81 14.86 -13.58
CA GLN A 242 1.34 13.60 -14.13
C GLN A 242 2.55 13.11 -13.33
N PHE A 243 3.52 13.98 -13.05
CA PHE A 243 4.74 13.56 -12.37
C PHE A 243 4.54 13.36 -10.86
N ARG A 244 3.58 14.01 -10.22
CA ARG A 244 3.15 13.64 -8.85
C ARG A 244 2.55 12.24 -8.81
N LEU A 245 1.69 11.88 -9.77
CA LEU A 245 1.14 10.53 -9.91
C LEU A 245 2.24 9.49 -10.19
N ILE A 246 3.13 9.77 -11.14
CA ILE A 246 4.29 8.90 -11.45
C ILE A 246 5.13 8.64 -10.20
N LYS A 247 5.48 9.69 -9.44
CA LYS A 247 6.24 9.57 -8.19
C LYS A 247 5.49 8.78 -7.11
N ALA A 248 4.16 8.78 -7.16
CA ALA A 248 3.30 7.99 -6.27
C ALA A 248 3.01 6.56 -6.79
N GLY A 249 3.60 6.16 -7.93
CA GLY A 249 3.45 4.82 -8.49
C GLY A 249 2.22 4.63 -9.38
N ILE A 250 1.53 5.71 -9.75
CA ILE A 250 0.31 5.68 -10.59
C ILE A 250 0.62 6.16 -12.00
N ARG A 251 0.15 5.41 -12.99
CA ARG A 251 0.28 5.79 -14.41
C ARG A 251 -0.75 6.85 -14.78
N PRO A 252 -0.36 8.02 -15.29
CA PRO A 252 -1.29 9.00 -15.86
C PRO A 252 -2.04 8.45 -17.09
N ILE A 253 -3.31 8.81 -17.21
CA ILE A 253 -4.21 8.36 -18.29
C ILE A 253 -4.78 9.57 -19.04
N ASN A 254 -5.63 10.35 -18.40
CA ASN A 254 -6.20 11.59 -18.88
C ASN A 254 -6.55 12.50 -17.68
N ASN A 255 -6.83 13.77 -17.94
CA ASN A 255 -7.07 14.76 -16.91
C ASN A 255 -8.19 14.38 -15.91
N VAL A 256 -9.27 13.75 -16.36
CA VAL A 256 -10.40 13.36 -15.48
C VAL A 256 -9.99 12.20 -14.55
N VAL A 257 -9.44 11.13 -15.13
CA VAL A 257 -8.98 9.97 -14.34
C VAL A 257 -7.81 10.35 -13.44
N ASP A 258 -6.88 11.16 -13.92
CA ASP A 258 -5.73 11.62 -13.14
C ASP A 258 -6.15 12.50 -11.96
N ILE A 259 -7.18 13.34 -12.12
CA ILE A 259 -7.77 14.12 -11.02
C ILE A 259 -8.35 13.18 -9.95
N SER A 260 -9.08 12.11 -10.32
CA SER A 260 -9.60 11.17 -9.33
C SER A 260 -8.49 10.48 -8.54
N ASN A 261 -7.43 10.03 -9.23
CA ASN A 261 -6.25 9.42 -8.61
C ASN A 261 -5.45 10.42 -7.76
N TYR A 262 -5.35 11.66 -8.23
CA TYR A 262 -4.68 12.73 -7.49
C TYR A 262 -5.40 13.02 -6.15
N VAL A 263 -6.73 13.18 -6.17
CA VAL A 263 -7.52 13.43 -4.97
C VAL A 263 -7.53 12.21 -4.04
N LEU A 264 -7.55 10.99 -4.59
CA LEU A 264 -7.38 9.77 -3.80
C LEU A 264 -6.07 9.80 -3.00
N LEU A 265 -4.95 10.17 -3.62
CA LEU A 265 -3.67 10.28 -2.94
C LEU A 265 -3.60 11.51 -2.02
N GLU A 266 -4.26 12.61 -2.40
CA GLU A 266 -4.28 13.85 -1.61
C GLU A 266 -5.04 13.68 -0.30
N TYR A 267 -6.26 13.12 -0.34
CA TYR A 267 -7.17 13.00 0.80
C TYR A 267 -7.29 11.60 1.41
N GLY A 268 -6.85 10.57 0.70
CA GLY A 268 -7.10 9.17 1.09
C GLY A 268 -8.54 8.72 0.83
N GLN A 269 -9.35 9.57 0.18
CA GLN A 269 -10.72 9.29 -0.23
C GLN A 269 -10.75 8.82 -1.68
N PRO A 270 -11.07 7.54 -1.94
CA PRO A 270 -11.27 7.08 -3.30
C PRO A 270 -12.51 7.74 -3.91
N LEU A 271 -12.34 8.24 -5.11
CA LEU A 271 -13.42 8.79 -5.94
C LEU A 271 -13.58 7.94 -7.19
N HIS A 272 -14.79 7.84 -7.69
CA HIS A 272 -15.04 7.31 -9.02
C HIS A 272 -15.71 8.38 -9.91
N MET A 273 -15.33 8.38 -11.18
CA MET A 273 -15.89 9.32 -12.16
C MET A 273 -16.59 8.54 -13.25
N PHE A 274 -17.92 8.66 -13.28
CA PHE A 274 -18.74 8.04 -14.31
C PHE A 274 -18.95 9.00 -15.48
N ASP A 275 -18.95 8.46 -16.68
CA ASP A 275 -19.54 9.17 -17.84
C ASP A 275 -21.06 9.20 -17.66
N GLN A 276 -21.65 10.41 -17.52
CA GLN A 276 -23.06 10.58 -17.22
C GLN A 276 -23.95 10.02 -18.33
N GLU A 277 -23.56 10.15 -19.59
CA GLU A 277 -24.34 9.63 -20.73
C GLU A 277 -24.32 8.10 -20.75
N GLN A 278 -23.17 7.50 -20.40
CA GLN A 278 -23.01 6.05 -20.36
C GLN A 278 -23.74 5.38 -19.17
N ILE A 279 -23.99 6.11 -18.08
CA ILE A 279 -24.89 5.59 -17.01
C ILE A 279 -26.25 5.21 -17.62
N GLY A 280 -26.73 5.97 -18.61
CA GLY A 280 -27.96 5.67 -19.37
C GLY A 280 -29.25 5.87 -18.56
N SER A 281 -29.15 6.49 -17.39
CA SER A 281 -30.29 6.88 -16.54
C SER A 281 -29.94 8.10 -15.69
N GLN A 282 -30.97 8.74 -15.12
CA GLN A 282 -30.80 9.83 -14.14
C GLN A 282 -30.82 9.28 -12.68
N SER A 283 -30.52 8.00 -12.50
CA SER A 283 -30.61 7.35 -11.19
C SER A 283 -29.39 6.48 -10.93
N ILE A 284 -28.80 6.65 -9.76
CA ILE A 284 -27.83 5.73 -9.18
C ILE A 284 -28.49 5.01 -8.01
N GLU A 285 -28.55 3.69 -8.08
CA GLU A 285 -29.01 2.83 -6.99
C GLU A 285 -27.83 2.01 -6.46
N VAL A 286 -27.54 2.15 -5.16
CA VAL A 286 -26.51 1.35 -4.46
C VAL A 286 -27.21 0.26 -3.67
N ARG A 287 -26.82 -0.99 -3.91
CA ARG A 287 -27.43 -2.17 -3.30
C ARG A 287 -26.44 -3.32 -3.16
N GLN A 288 -26.84 -4.38 -2.52
CA GLN A 288 -26.14 -5.66 -2.64
C GLN A 288 -26.44 -6.31 -4.01
N ALA A 289 -25.48 -7.07 -4.51
CA ALA A 289 -25.65 -7.80 -5.75
C ALA A 289 -26.75 -8.85 -5.63
N LYS A 290 -27.41 -9.14 -6.75
CA LYS A 290 -28.38 -10.23 -6.84
C LYS A 290 -27.65 -11.56 -6.96
N LYS A 291 -28.31 -12.63 -6.57
CA LYS A 291 -27.76 -13.98 -6.73
C LYS A 291 -27.39 -14.24 -8.20
N ASP A 292 -26.15 -14.71 -8.41
CA ASP A 292 -25.59 -15.03 -9.73
C ASP A 292 -25.50 -13.83 -10.69
N GLU A 293 -25.53 -12.61 -10.17
CA GLU A 293 -25.29 -11.39 -10.96
C GLU A 293 -23.84 -11.36 -11.44
N THR A 294 -23.63 -10.89 -12.67
CA THR A 294 -22.29 -10.71 -13.25
C THR A 294 -22.10 -9.27 -13.68
N MET A 295 -20.87 -8.81 -13.68
CA MET A 295 -20.47 -7.54 -14.28
C MET A 295 -19.08 -7.64 -14.87
N ARG A 296 -18.81 -6.81 -15.86
CA ARG A 296 -17.48 -6.64 -16.42
C ARG A 296 -16.82 -5.42 -15.81
N THR A 297 -15.63 -5.62 -15.25
CA THR A 297 -14.84 -4.57 -14.60
C THR A 297 -13.87 -3.88 -15.57
N LEU A 298 -13.31 -2.71 -15.19
CA LEU A 298 -12.40 -1.89 -16.01
C LEU A 298 -11.16 -2.63 -16.53
N ASP A 299 -10.76 -3.74 -15.88
CA ASP A 299 -9.68 -4.62 -16.34
C ASP A 299 -10.12 -5.59 -17.46
N GLY A 300 -11.38 -5.50 -17.90
CA GLY A 300 -11.96 -6.30 -18.97
C GLY A 300 -12.44 -7.70 -18.56
N GLU A 301 -12.33 -8.05 -17.28
CA GLU A 301 -12.69 -9.37 -16.76
C GLU A 301 -14.18 -9.42 -16.33
N GLU A 302 -14.86 -10.53 -16.66
CA GLU A 302 -16.21 -10.80 -16.18
C GLU A 302 -16.17 -11.40 -14.78
N ARG A 303 -16.84 -10.74 -13.82
CA ARG A 303 -16.86 -11.12 -12.42
C ARG A 303 -18.23 -11.65 -12.02
N ARG A 304 -18.27 -12.84 -11.39
CA ARG A 304 -19.47 -13.39 -10.76
C ARG A 304 -19.56 -12.86 -9.33
N LEU A 305 -20.68 -12.20 -9.02
CA LEU A 305 -20.91 -11.54 -7.75
C LEU A 305 -21.66 -12.45 -6.77
N LEU A 306 -21.48 -12.18 -5.48
CA LEU A 306 -22.28 -12.77 -4.41
C LEU A 306 -23.26 -11.73 -3.87
N ASP A 307 -24.31 -12.20 -3.21
CA ASP A 307 -25.32 -11.36 -2.56
C ASP A 307 -24.80 -10.54 -1.36
N THR A 308 -23.52 -10.74 -1.01
CA THR A 308 -22.79 -9.93 -0.02
C THR A 308 -21.99 -8.79 -0.63
N ASP A 309 -21.78 -8.79 -1.95
CA ASP A 309 -21.03 -7.76 -2.64
C ASP A 309 -21.88 -6.49 -2.82
N ILE A 310 -21.25 -5.32 -2.69
CA ILE A 310 -21.92 -4.02 -2.92
C ILE A 310 -21.75 -3.66 -4.39
N VAL A 311 -22.85 -3.32 -5.04
CA VAL A 311 -22.87 -2.84 -6.43
C VAL A 311 -23.52 -1.48 -6.54
N ILE A 312 -22.96 -0.65 -7.39
CA ILE A 312 -23.52 0.61 -7.84
C ILE A 312 -24.20 0.32 -9.18
N THR A 313 -25.45 0.72 -9.34
CA THR A 313 -26.25 0.41 -10.53
C THR A 313 -26.90 1.67 -11.08
N ASN A 314 -27.30 1.61 -12.34
CA ASN A 314 -28.11 2.67 -12.98
C ASN A 314 -29.63 2.49 -12.73
N GLY A 315 -30.00 1.82 -11.65
CA GLY A 315 -31.38 1.41 -11.35
C GLY A 315 -31.76 0.04 -11.96
N LYS A 316 -30.93 -0.51 -12.84
CA LYS A 316 -31.16 -1.80 -13.50
C LYS A 316 -29.89 -2.67 -13.49
N ASP A 317 -28.85 -2.23 -14.19
CA ASP A 317 -27.62 -2.98 -14.44
C ASP A 317 -26.48 -2.45 -13.55
N PRO A 318 -25.55 -3.32 -13.08
CA PRO A 318 -24.41 -2.89 -12.29
C PRO A 318 -23.41 -2.10 -13.16
N ILE A 319 -23.01 -0.92 -12.70
CA ILE A 319 -22.06 -0.01 -13.35
C ILE A 319 -20.74 0.09 -12.60
N ALA A 320 -20.68 -0.34 -11.34
CA ALA A 320 -19.44 -0.47 -10.58
C ALA A 320 -19.57 -1.48 -9.44
N LEU A 321 -18.45 -2.08 -9.06
CA LEU A 321 -18.29 -2.87 -7.85
C LEU A 321 -17.88 -1.91 -6.73
N GLY A 322 -18.80 -1.62 -5.82
CA GLY A 322 -18.65 -0.56 -4.81
C GLY A 322 -17.36 -0.65 -4.02
N GLY A 323 -16.60 0.43 -3.99
CA GLY A 323 -15.33 0.55 -3.28
C GLY A 323 -14.17 -0.31 -3.79
N VAL A 324 -14.34 -1.09 -4.86
CA VAL A 324 -13.32 -1.99 -5.40
C VAL A 324 -12.87 -1.58 -6.80
N MET A 325 -13.78 -1.57 -7.79
CA MET A 325 -13.44 -1.23 -9.17
C MET A 325 -14.66 -0.82 -9.98
N GLY A 326 -14.52 0.18 -10.85
CA GLY A 326 -15.54 0.57 -11.81
C GLY A 326 -15.87 -0.50 -12.84
N GLY A 327 -17.03 -0.39 -13.47
CA GLY A 327 -17.39 -1.18 -14.64
C GLY A 327 -16.89 -0.56 -15.93
N ASP A 328 -16.61 -1.38 -16.95
CA ASP A 328 -16.12 -0.93 -18.25
C ASP A 328 -17.20 -0.11 -19.03
N PHE A 329 -18.45 -0.36 -18.72
CA PHE A 329 -19.59 0.26 -19.40
C PHE A 329 -19.71 1.78 -19.14
N SER A 330 -19.37 2.26 -17.95
CA SER A 330 -19.49 3.67 -17.53
C SER A 330 -18.15 4.41 -17.46
N GLU A 331 -17.13 3.88 -18.14
CA GLU A 331 -15.77 4.43 -18.18
C GLU A 331 -15.73 5.80 -18.88
N VAL A 332 -14.89 6.70 -18.35
CA VAL A 332 -14.56 7.97 -18.98
C VAL A 332 -13.71 7.73 -20.23
N THR A 333 -14.19 8.20 -21.39
CA THR A 333 -13.55 8.07 -22.69
C THR A 333 -13.21 9.44 -23.29
N GLU A 334 -12.54 9.48 -24.45
CA GLU A 334 -12.28 10.73 -25.18
C GLU A 334 -13.57 11.48 -25.61
N GLN A 335 -14.69 10.78 -25.70
CA GLN A 335 -16.00 11.33 -26.07
C GLN A 335 -16.77 11.89 -24.88
N THR A 336 -16.39 11.56 -23.65
CA THR A 336 -17.07 12.02 -22.42
C THR A 336 -17.13 13.55 -22.37
N ARG A 337 -18.32 14.08 -22.04
CA ARG A 337 -18.60 15.51 -21.89
C ARG A 337 -19.17 15.87 -20.52
N HIS A 338 -19.86 14.95 -19.88
CA HIS A 338 -20.48 15.13 -18.58
C HIS A 338 -20.03 14.03 -17.63
N VAL A 339 -19.62 14.41 -16.43
CA VAL A 339 -19.04 13.51 -15.45
C VAL A 339 -19.85 13.57 -14.16
N VAL A 340 -20.14 12.40 -13.58
CA VAL A 340 -20.64 12.27 -12.22
C VAL A 340 -19.47 11.89 -11.31
N VAL A 341 -19.14 12.76 -10.37
CA VAL A 341 -18.05 12.57 -9.39
C VAL A 341 -18.64 11.95 -8.14
N GLU A 342 -18.31 10.69 -7.89
CA GLU A 342 -18.77 9.90 -6.73
C GLU A 342 -17.82 10.06 -5.54
N GLY A 343 -18.41 10.22 -4.34
CA GLY A 343 -17.74 10.04 -3.06
C GLY A 343 -18.63 9.27 -2.10
N ALA A 344 -18.13 8.20 -1.48
CA ALA A 344 -18.94 7.33 -0.65
C ALA A 344 -18.19 6.77 0.56
N ILE A 345 -18.94 6.23 1.52
CA ILE A 345 -18.44 5.43 2.63
C ILE A 345 -18.99 4.02 2.46
N PHE A 346 -18.11 3.03 2.41
CA PHE A 346 -18.46 1.61 2.34
C PHE A 346 -18.02 0.89 3.61
N ASP A 347 -18.75 -0.16 4.01
CA ASP A 347 -18.37 -1.03 5.12
C ASP A 347 -17.01 -1.70 4.85
N PRO A 348 -15.98 -1.44 5.66
CA PRO A 348 -14.62 -1.93 5.40
C PRO A 348 -14.51 -3.45 5.30
N VAL A 349 -15.33 -4.17 6.08
CA VAL A 349 -15.32 -5.64 6.10
C VAL A 349 -15.88 -6.20 4.80
N SER A 350 -16.97 -5.63 4.30
CA SER A 350 -17.57 -6.02 3.01
C SER A 350 -16.58 -5.83 1.86
N ILE A 351 -15.92 -4.66 1.79
CA ILE A 351 -14.92 -4.37 0.75
C ILE A 351 -13.75 -5.35 0.83
N ARG A 352 -13.23 -5.62 2.03
CA ARG A 352 -12.13 -6.58 2.22
C ARG A 352 -12.50 -7.99 1.75
N HIS A 353 -13.71 -8.47 2.06
CA HIS A 353 -14.16 -9.79 1.64
C HIS A 353 -14.30 -9.89 0.12
N THR A 354 -14.92 -8.91 -0.51
CA THR A 354 -15.09 -8.84 -1.97
C THR A 354 -13.74 -8.78 -2.68
N SER A 355 -12.85 -7.86 -2.27
CA SER A 355 -11.53 -7.68 -2.84
C SER A 355 -10.67 -8.97 -2.75
N ARG A 356 -10.65 -9.62 -1.58
CA ARG A 356 -9.88 -10.86 -1.38
C ARG A 356 -10.45 -12.03 -2.20
N ARG A 357 -11.77 -12.22 -2.17
CA ARG A 357 -12.43 -13.31 -2.90
C ARG A 357 -12.19 -13.21 -4.42
N LEU A 358 -12.26 -12.01 -4.97
CA LEU A 358 -12.05 -11.77 -6.40
C LEU A 358 -10.58 -11.65 -6.77
N ASN A 359 -9.67 -11.70 -5.79
CA ASN A 359 -8.24 -11.39 -5.94
C ASN A 359 -8.01 -10.06 -6.68
N LEU A 360 -8.80 -9.05 -6.33
CA LEU A 360 -8.86 -7.74 -6.97
C LEU A 360 -8.51 -6.65 -5.96
N ARG A 361 -7.22 -6.38 -5.81
CA ARG A 361 -6.71 -5.35 -4.92
C ARG A 361 -6.41 -4.07 -5.70
N SER A 362 -7.16 -3.00 -5.40
CA SER A 362 -6.96 -1.67 -5.97
C SER A 362 -6.52 -0.66 -4.90
N GLU A 363 -6.06 0.52 -5.32
CA GLU A 363 -5.80 1.65 -4.42
C GLU A 363 -7.05 2.07 -3.65
N SER A 364 -8.22 1.94 -4.29
CA SER A 364 -9.53 2.18 -3.70
C SER A 364 -9.84 1.16 -2.60
N SER A 365 -9.85 -0.14 -2.92
CA SER A 365 -10.15 -1.19 -1.96
C SER A 365 -9.18 -1.21 -0.78
N SER A 366 -7.90 -0.89 -1.02
CA SER A 366 -6.86 -0.82 0.02
C SER A 366 -7.12 0.28 1.06
N ARG A 367 -7.82 1.35 0.69
CA ARG A 367 -8.24 2.43 1.60
C ARG A 367 -9.57 2.12 2.26
N PHE A 368 -10.58 1.72 1.50
CA PHE A 368 -11.89 1.38 2.07
C PHE A 368 -11.81 0.24 3.08
N GLU A 369 -11.01 -0.81 2.85
CA GLU A 369 -10.87 -1.93 3.79
C GLU A 369 -10.28 -1.55 5.15
N LYS A 370 -9.57 -0.40 5.24
CA LYS A 370 -9.02 0.15 6.48
C LYS A 370 -9.92 1.20 7.12
N GLY A 371 -10.96 1.65 6.39
CA GLY A 371 -11.83 2.74 6.78
C GLY A 371 -11.28 4.10 6.39
N ILE A 372 -12.15 4.94 5.86
CA ILE A 372 -11.84 6.30 5.42
C ILE A 372 -12.34 7.34 6.42
N ALA A 373 -11.74 8.53 6.37
CA ALA A 373 -12.14 9.68 7.18
C ALA A 373 -13.47 10.26 6.67
N THR A 374 -14.52 10.22 7.49
CA THR A 374 -15.83 10.74 7.10
C THR A 374 -15.82 12.25 6.85
N GLU A 375 -14.97 12.99 7.56
CA GLU A 375 -14.78 14.43 7.40
C GLU A 375 -14.24 14.83 6.02
N PHE A 376 -13.56 13.92 5.30
CA PHE A 376 -12.93 14.22 4.02
C PHE A 376 -13.74 13.82 2.78
N VAL A 377 -14.85 13.10 2.94
CA VAL A 377 -15.61 12.60 1.80
C VAL A 377 -16.09 13.73 0.89
N ASP A 378 -16.78 14.69 1.47
CA ASP A 378 -17.32 15.84 0.74
C ASP A 378 -16.25 16.83 0.31
N GLU A 379 -15.20 17.04 1.14
CA GLU A 379 -14.05 17.87 0.77
C GLU A 379 -13.32 17.31 -0.46
N ALA A 380 -13.16 15.98 -0.54
CA ALA A 380 -12.51 15.33 -1.67
C ALA A 380 -13.33 15.47 -2.97
N VAL A 381 -14.65 15.32 -2.89
CA VAL A 381 -15.54 15.53 -4.04
C VAL A 381 -15.47 16.98 -4.53
N ASP A 382 -15.52 17.96 -3.61
CA ASP A 382 -15.40 19.38 -3.97
C ASP A 382 -14.02 19.71 -4.53
N ARG A 383 -12.96 19.08 -3.98
CA ARG A 383 -11.60 19.20 -4.53
C ARG A 383 -11.50 18.70 -5.97
N ALA A 384 -12.12 17.57 -6.26
CA ALA A 384 -12.17 17.04 -7.61
C ALA A 384 -12.93 17.98 -8.57
N CYS A 385 -14.07 18.53 -8.14
CA CYS A 385 -14.81 19.53 -8.91
C CYS A 385 -13.98 20.78 -9.20
N TYR A 386 -13.26 21.31 -8.20
CA TYR A 386 -12.34 22.43 -8.38
C TYR A 386 -11.25 22.14 -9.43
N LEU A 387 -10.68 20.93 -9.40
CA LEU A 387 -9.64 20.54 -10.35
C LEU A 387 -10.21 20.29 -11.76
N LEU A 388 -11.41 19.73 -11.88
CA LEU A 388 -12.10 19.53 -13.16
C LEU A 388 -12.46 20.85 -13.83
N GLU A 389 -12.95 21.84 -13.06
CA GLU A 389 -13.19 23.20 -13.58
C GLU A 389 -11.89 23.78 -14.16
N ARG A 390 -10.79 23.62 -13.46
CA ARG A 390 -9.53 24.27 -13.81
C ARG A 390 -8.73 23.57 -14.91
N TYR A 391 -8.75 22.23 -14.94
CA TYR A 391 -7.87 21.42 -15.80
C TYR A 391 -8.61 20.53 -16.80
N ALA A 392 -9.93 20.51 -16.75
CA ALA A 392 -10.77 19.84 -17.74
C ALA A 392 -11.84 20.75 -18.33
N SER A 393 -11.78 22.06 -18.08
CA SER A 393 -12.77 23.07 -18.53
C SER A 393 -14.21 22.78 -18.09
N GLY A 394 -14.39 21.98 -17.03
CA GLY A 394 -15.71 21.53 -16.56
C GLY A 394 -16.54 22.66 -15.97
N THR A 395 -17.84 22.60 -16.16
CA THR A 395 -18.85 23.45 -15.54
C THR A 395 -19.51 22.69 -14.39
N VAL A 396 -19.19 23.06 -13.15
CA VAL A 396 -19.71 22.40 -11.94
C VAL A 396 -21.17 22.81 -11.73
N LEU A 397 -22.09 21.84 -11.69
CA LEU A 397 -23.49 22.11 -11.41
C LEU A 397 -23.67 22.45 -9.92
N LYS A 398 -24.66 23.35 -9.68
CA LYS A 398 -25.08 23.70 -8.32
C LYS A 398 -25.62 22.46 -7.60
N ASP A 399 -25.52 22.47 -6.29
CA ASP A 399 -25.95 21.45 -5.36
C ASP A 399 -25.18 20.11 -5.45
N ARG A 400 -25.21 19.39 -4.34
CA ARG A 400 -24.78 18.01 -4.22
C ARG A 400 -25.99 17.11 -4.13
N VAL A 401 -25.93 15.94 -4.74
CA VAL A 401 -26.92 14.88 -4.56
C VAL A 401 -26.36 13.86 -3.61
N SER A 402 -27.05 13.56 -2.50
CA SER A 402 -26.55 12.61 -1.50
C SER A 402 -27.67 11.80 -0.88
N HIS A 403 -27.30 10.62 -0.37
CA HIS A 403 -28.15 9.76 0.44
C HIS A 403 -27.40 9.34 1.69
N GLY A 404 -28.08 9.31 2.85
CA GLY A 404 -27.49 8.95 4.13
C GLY A 404 -26.93 10.14 4.92
N ASP A 405 -26.16 9.83 5.97
CA ASP A 405 -25.59 10.81 6.89
C ASP A 405 -24.11 10.49 7.14
N LEU A 406 -23.25 11.51 7.13
CA LEU A 406 -21.82 11.39 7.47
C LEU A 406 -21.60 11.09 8.96
N GLY A 407 -22.60 11.32 9.81
CA GLY A 407 -22.50 11.11 11.25
C GLY A 407 -21.60 12.13 11.95
N SER A 408 -21.09 11.78 13.12
CA SER A 408 -20.15 12.62 13.86
C SER A 408 -18.75 12.54 13.28
N PHE A 409 -18.10 13.68 13.13
CA PHE A 409 -16.70 13.75 12.70
C PHE A 409 -15.70 13.56 13.85
N VAL A 410 -16.19 13.43 15.08
CA VAL A 410 -15.34 13.27 16.26
C VAL A 410 -15.86 12.17 17.19
N THR A 411 -14.93 11.52 17.88
CA THR A 411 -15.19 10.55 18.95
C THR A 411 -14.60 11.10 20.25
N PRO A 412 -15.41 11.47 21.26
CA PRO A 412 -14.91 11.97 22.53
C PRO A 412 -14.37 10.81 23.39
N ILE A 413 -13.16 10.97 23.92
CA ILE A 413 -12.52 10.03 24.85
C ILE A 413 -12.00 10.81 26.06
N GLU A 414 -12.31 10.33 27.27
CA GLU A 414 -11.89 10.95 28.52
C GLU A 414 -10.61 10.31 29.05
N ILE A 415 -9.63 11.15 29.46
CA ILE A 415 -8.36 10.69 30.03
C ILE A 415 -7.89 11.64 31.13
N THR A 416 -7.01 11.18 32.02
CA THR A 416 -6.36 12.02 33.04
C THR A 416 -4.84 11.93 32.94
N ALA A 417 -4.13 13.00 33.31
CA ALA A 417 -2.67 13.02 33.34
C ALA A 417 -2.11 11.92 34.29
N ASP A 418 -2.77 11.63 35.41
CA ASP A 418 -2.36 10.54 36.30
C ASP A 418 -2.38 9.17 35.59
N LYS A 419 -3.41 8.90 34.78
CA LYS A 419 -3.48 7.63 34.01
C LYS A 419 -2.37 7.54 32.97
N VAL A 420 -2.10 8.63 32.23
CA VAL A 420 -1.01 8.70 31.25
C VAL A 420 0.33 8.46 31.95
N ASN A 421 0.64 9.25 32.95
CA ASN A 421 1.91 9.21 33.66
C ASN A 421 2.19 7.86 34.30
N ARG A 422 1.19 7.24 34.95
CA ARG A 422 1.34 5.90 35.55
C ARG A 422 1.55 4.81 34.54
N THR A 423 1.01 4.96 33.33
CA THR A 423 1.14 3.93 32.28
C THR A 423 2.49 4.01 31.60
N ILE A 424 2.97 5.21 31.27
CA ILE A 424 4.22 5.43 30.53
C ILE A 424 5.43 5.56 31.47
N GLY A 425 5.23 6.11 32.68
CA GLY A 425 6.31 6.43 33.62
C GLY A 425 6.81 7.85 33.50
N PHE A 426 6.02 8.76 32.90
CA PHE A 426 6.31 10.19 32.80
C PHE A 426 5.77 10.97 34.00
N ASN A 427 6.05 12.29 34.01
CA ASN A 427 5.50 13.26 34.94
C ASN A 427 5.04 14.51 34.17
N LEU A 428 4.19 14.32 33.17
CA LEU A 428 3.62 15.40 32.37
C LEU A 428 2.47 16.10 33.10
N THR A 429 2.34 17.38 32.89
CA THR A 429 1.17 18.19 33.37
C THR A 429 -0.02 17.99 32.43
N ASP A 430 -1.21 18.43 32.86
CA ASP A 430 -2.41 18.44 32.01
C ASP A 430 -2.16 19.27 30.74
N GLU A 431 -1.50 20.41 30.88
CA GLU A 431 -1.21 21.34 29.78
C GLU A 431 -0.28 20.69 28.73
N GLU A 432 0.79 20.01 29.17
CA GLU A 432 1.73 19.35 28.26
C GLU A 432 1.04 18.23 27.47
N ILE A 433 0.11 17.49 28.09
CA ILE A 433 -0.67 16.45 27.44
C ILE A 433 -1.68 17.05 26.46
N ILE A 434 -2.35 18.14 26.84
CA ILE A 434 -3.27 18.87 25.98
C ILE A 434 -2.54 19.42 24.75
N ASP A 435 -1.38 20.04 24.94
CA ASP A 435 -0.56 20.57 23.85
C ASP A 435 -0.21 19.47 22.81
N ILE A 436 0.07 18.25 23.25
CA ILE A 436 0.34 17.12 22.37
C ILE A 436 -0.90 16.76 21.52
N PHE A 437 -2.09 16.70 22.13
CA PHE A 437 -3.32 16.42 21.40
C PHE A 437 -3.68 17.54 20.42
N GLU A 438 -3.50 18.79 20.81
CA GLU A 438 -3.75 19.94 19.94
C GLU A 438 -2.77 20.01 18.77
N GLN A 439 -1.50 19.61 18.96
CA GLN A 439 -0.52 19.45 17.87
C GLN A 439 -0.99 18.40 16.86
N LEU A 440 -1.62 17.32 17.31
CA LEU A 440 -2.22 16.29 16.45
C LEU A 440 -3.53 16.76 15.79
N GLY A 441 -3.99 17.98 16.08
CA GLY A 441 -5.24 18.53 15.59
C GLY A 441 -6.47 17.87 16.21
N PHE A 442 -6.37 17.49 17.50
CA PHE A 442 -7.50 17.00 18.30
C PHE A 442 -7.98 18.16 19.18
N ASP A 443 -9.26 18.46 19.13
CA ASP A 443 -9.85 19.44 20.02
C ASP A 443 -9.97 18.87 21.43
N THR A 444 -9.62 19.67 22.45
CA THR A 444 -9.61 19.22 23.85
C THR A 444 -10.44 20.12 24.74
N GLU A 445 -11.01 19.55 25.82
CA GLU A 445 -11.66 20.26 26.91
C GLU A 445 -11.11 19.72 28.24
N ASN A 446 -10.63 20.60 29.13
CA ASN A 446 -10.23 20.21 30.49
C ASN A 446 -11.36 20.52 31.50
N LYS A 447 -11.90 19.48 32.15
CA LYS A 447 -12.93 19.61 33.19
C LYS A 447 -12.43 19.08 34.53
N ASN A 448 -11.84 19.93 35.33
CA ASN A 448 -11.37 19.60 36.69
C ASN A 448 -10.33 18.46 36.74
N GLY A 449 -9.38 18.43 35.79
CA GLY A 449 -8.33 17.41 35.69
C GLY A 449 -8.74 16.15 34.88
N GLU A 450 -9.94 16.15 34.31
CA GLU A 450 -10.38 15.20 33.30
C GLU A 450 -10.32 15.86 31.92
N ILE A 451 -9.47 15.34 31.05
CA ILE A 451 -9.26 15.84 29.69
C ILE A 451 -10.17 15.05 28.75
N ILE A 452 -11.10 15.75 28.11
CA ILE A 452 -11.94 15.20 27.04
C ILE A 452 -11.24 15.51 25.73
N VAL A 453 -10.87 14.46 24.99
CA VAL A 453 -10.20 14.57 23.70
C VAL A 453 -11.20 14.20 22.59
N ASN A 454 -11.49 15.14 21.71
CA ASN A 454 -12.36 14.94 20.56
C ASN A 454 -11.53 14.42 19.37
N VAL A 455 -11.42 13.10 19.26
CA VAL A 455 -10.62 12.44 18.24
C VAL A 455 -11.30 12.58 16.87
N PRO A 456 -10.65 13.17 15.85
CA PRO A 456 -11.25 13.36 14.53
C PRO A 456 -11.39 12.05 13.77
N SER A 457 -12.36 11.99 12.85
CA SER A 457 -12.73 10.77 12.12
C SER A 457 -11.62 10.18 11.25
N ARG A 458 -10.57 10.95 10.92
CA ARG A 458 -9.38 10.44 10.21
C ARG A 458 -8.56 9.46 11.06
N ARG A 459 -8.62 9.55 12.39
CA ARG A 459 -7.93 8.66 13.33
C ARG A 459 -8.87 7.56 13.84
N LYS A 460 -9.22 6.66 12.91
CA LYS A 460 -10.08 5.48 13.16
C LYS A 460 -9.46 4.47 14.14
N ASP A 461 -8.17 4.52 14.30
CA ASP A 461 -7.37 3.68 15.18
C ASP A 461 -7.53 4.06 16.67
N ILE A 462 -7.95 5.29 16.96
CA ILE A 462 -8.08 5.79 18.33
C ILE A 462 -9.54 5.66 18.79
N SER A 463 -9.77 4.75 19.72
CA SER A 463 -11.11 4.44 20.23
C SER A 463 -11.20 4.29 21.75
N ILE A 464 -10.06 4.09 22.43
CA ILE A 464 -9.96 3.89 23.88
C ILE A 464 -8.86 4.78 24.49
N LYS A 465 -8.82 4.83 25.81
CA LYS A 465 -7.82 5.64 26.56
C LYS A 465 -6.38 5.22 26.28
N GLU A 466 -6.16 3.95 26.06
CA GLU A 466 -4.85 3.38 25.78
C GLU A 466 -4.29 3.88 24.45
N ASP A 467 -5.13 4.09 23.44
CA ASP A 467 -4.73 4.66 22.15
C ASP A 467 -4.28 6.12 22.32
N LEU A 468 -4.96 6.91 23.19
CA LEU A 468 -4.53 8.27 23.51
C LEU A 468 -3.20 8.29 24.27
N ILE A 469 -2.93 7.30 25.12
CA ILE A 469 -1.65 7.16 25.83
C ILE A 469 -0.52 6.88 24.84
N GLU A 470 -0.77 6.08 23.81
CA GLU A 470 0.17 5.84 22.72
C GLU A 470 0.50 7.13 21.98
N GLU A 471 -0.49 7.96 21.66
CA GLU A 471 -0.27 9.24 21.01
C GLU A 471 0.62 10.16 21.84
N VAL A 472 0.40 10.25 23.14
CA VAL A 472 1.27 11.04 24.04
C VAL A 472 2.68 10.46 24.06
N ALA A 473 2.83 9.14 24.17
CA ALA A 473 4.14 8.50 24.24
C ALA A 473 4.96 8.67 22.96
N ARG A 474 4.35 8.54 21.78
CA ARG A 474 5.05 8.64 20.51
C ARG A 474 5.46 10.06 20.16
N ILE A 475 4.60 11.06 20.45
CA ILE A 475 4.90 12.48 20.17
C ILE A 475 5.91 13.04 21.16
N TYR A 476 5.77 12.71 22.45
CA TYR A 476 6.77 13.07 23.46
C TYR A 476 8.14 12.46 23.15
N GLY A 477 8.17 11.16 22.85
CA GLY A 477 9.33 10.40 22.39
C GLY A 477 9.51 9.09 23.16
N TYR A 478 9.50 7.98 22.46
CA TYR A 478 9.79 6.67 23.05
C TYR A 478 11.20 6.57 23.64
N ASP A 479 12.16 7.31 23.07
CA ASP A 479 13.54 7.35 23.54
C ASP A 479 13.66 8.02 24.93
N ASP A 480 12.70 8.84 25.31
CA ASP A 480 12.66 9.56 26.59
C ASP A 480 11.96 8.76 27.71
N ILE A 481 11.43 7.57 27.40
CA ILE A 481 10.82 6.69 28.40
C ILE A 481 11.89 6.15 29.34
N PRO A 482 11.81 6.40 30.66
CA PRO A 482 12.82 5.93 31.61
C PRO A 482 12.81 4.41 31.75
N SER A 483 13.97 3.79 31.61
CA SER A 483 14.13 2.37 31.89
C SER A 483 14.06 2.13 33.40
N THR A 484 13.05 1.39 33.84
CA THR A 484 12.85 1.06 35.26
C THR A 484 12.77 -0.44 35.48
N LEU A 485 13.16 -0.90 36.66
CA LEU A 485 12.92 -2.30 37.05
C LEU A 485 11.44 -2.49 37.43
N PRO A 486 10.84 -3.65 37.09
CA PRO A 486 9.50 -3.96 37.53
C PRO A 486 9.39 -3.94 39.05
N VAL A 487 8.37 -3.29 39.60
CA VAL A 487 8.06 -3.29 41.02
C VAL A 487 6.96 -4.32 41.25
N PHE A 488 7.30 -5.39 41.92
CA PHE A 488 6.33 -6.43 42.31
C PHE A 488 5.77 -6.10 43.70
N LYS A 489 4.46 -5.95 43.81
CA LYS A 489 3.76 -5.79 45.09
C LYS A 489 3.67 -7.11 45.89
N ASP A 490 3.53 -8.20 45.16
CA ASP A 490 3.43 -9.55 45.70
C ASP A 490 4.44 -10.47 45.02
N VAL A 491 5.20 -11.20 45.80
CA VAL A 491 6.11 -12.24 45.31
C VAL A 491 5.36 -13.58 45.42
N THR A 492 4.97 -14.13 44.29
CA THR A 492 4.47 -15.50 44.21
C THR A 492 5.64 -16.45 43.95
N SER A 493 5.76 -17.52 44.74
CA SER A 493 6.73 -18.57 44.41
C SER A 493 6.30 -19.24 43.11
N GLY A 494 7.22 -19.21 42.13
CA GLY A 494 6.99 -19.89 40.86
C GLY A 494 7.18 -21.39 41.03
N GLU A 495 6.19 -22.17 40.60
CA GLU A 495 6.27 -23.62 40.50
C GLU A 495 6.03 -24.06 39.05
N LEU A 496 6.60 -25.20 38.68
CA LEU A 496 6.27 -25.83 37.41
C LEU A 496 4.85 -26.39 37.48
N THR A 497 4.07 -26.17 36.47
CA THR A 497 2.81 -26.89 36.31
C THR A 497 3.10 -28.40 36.17
N ASP A 498 2.15 -29.22 36.52
CA ASP A 498 2.25 -30.69 36.40
C ASP A 498 2.66 -31.12 34.97
N ARG A 499 2.12 -30.44 33.95
CA ARG A 499 2.50 -30.67 32.55
C ARG A 499 3.96 -30.30 32.28
N GLN A 500 4.42 -29.15 32.74
CA GLN A 500 5.82 -28.71 32.56
C GLN A 500 6.79 -29.66 33.26
N PHE A 501 6.44 -30.12 34.48
CA PHE A 501 7.22 -31.11 35.22
C PHE A 501 7.33 -32.43 34.43
N LYS A 502 6.20 -32.98 33.96
CA LYS A 502 6.18 -34.20 33.14
C LYS A 502 6.98 -34.07 31.86
N THR A 503 6.80 -32.98 31.12
CA THR A 503 7.55 -32.74 29.89
C THR A 503 9.06 -32.65 30.15
N ARG A 504 9.48 -32.00 31.24
CA ARG A 504 10.89 -31.94 31.65
C ARG A 504 11.43 -33.31 31.98
N THR A 505 10.71 -34.09 32.79
CA THR A 505 11.09 -35.46 33.16
C THR A 505 11.25 -36.36 31.94
N VAL A 506 10.33 -36.28 30.98
CA VAL A 506 10.43 -37.03 29.73
C VAL A 506 11.69 -36.66 28.95
N LYS A 507 11.97 -35.36 28.81
CA LYS A 507 13.18 -34.88 28.11
C LYS A 507 14.45 -35.38 28.79
N GLU A 508 14.58 -35.18 30.09
CA GLU A 508 15.74 -35.62 30.90
C GLU A 508 15.96 -37.14 30.79
N THR A 509 14.88 -37.93 30.80
CA THR A 509 14.94 -39.39 30.68
C THR A 509 15.47 -39.80 29.28
N LEU A 510 14.95 -39.21 28.20
CA LEU A 510 15.35 -39.55 26.83
C LEU A 510 16.78 -39.07 26.54
N GLU A 511 17.14 -37.90 27.00
CA GLU A 511 18.51 -37.37 26.91
C GLU A 511 19.50 -38.20 27.68
N GLY A 512 19.12 -38.65 28.92
CA GLY A 512 19.89 -39.59 29.73
C GLY A 512 20.06 -40.96 29.06
N ALA A 513 19.11 -41.38 28.23
CA ALA A 513 19.19 -42.57 27.38
C ALA A 513 20.00 -42.34 26.10
N GLY A 514 20.53 -41.15 25.88
CA GLY A 514 21.40 -40.79 24.73
C GLY A 514 20.65 -40.40 23.45
N LEU A 515 19.38 -40.02 23.54
CA LEU A 515 18.66 -39.46 22.41
C LEU A 515 18.85 -37.94 22.36
N ASN A 516 18.81 -37.39 21.15
CA ASN A 516 18.83 -35.94 20.90
C ASN A 516 17.43 -35.47 20.51
N GLN A 517 17.02 -34.30 21.01
CA GLN A 517 15.77 -33.70 20.62
C GLN A 517 15.85 -33.19 19.19
N ALA A 518 14.86 -33.53 18.37
CA ALA A 518 14.61 -32.92 17.07
C ALA A 518 13.40 -32.01 17.14
N ILE A 519 13.40 -30.97 16.30
CA ILE A 519 12.27 -30.07 16.06
C ILE A 519 12.09 -30.05 14.56
N THR A 520 10.95 -30.58 14.10
CA THR A 520 10.65 -30.66 12.67
C THR A 520 9.43 -29.83 12.30
N TYR A 521 9.20 -29.60 11.00
CA TYR A 521 8.05 -28.81 10.54
C TYR A 521 6.72 -29.48 10.89
N SER A 522 5.72 -28.66 11.23
CA SER A 522 4.34 -29.11 11.39
C SER A 522 3.63 -29.37 10.06
N LEU A 523 4.21 -28.94 8.95
CA LEU A 523 3.69 -29.09 7.61
C LEU A 523 4.44 -30.20 6.88
N VAL A 524 3.68 -31.04 6.19
CA VAL A 524 4.15 -32.15 5.34
C VAL A 524 3.50 -32.06 3.96
N SER A 525 3.93 -32.86 2.99
CA SER A 525 3.18 -33.03 1.75
C SER A 525 1.84 -33.75 2.01
N LYS A 526 0.86 -33.48 1.18
CA LYS A 526 -0.47 -34.13 1.28
C LYS A 526 -0.39 -35.66 1.35
N ASN A 527 0.53 -36.26 0.58
CA ASN A 527 0.71 -37.72 0.53
C ASN A 527 1.25 -38.30 1.83
N HIS A 528 2.00 -37.52 2.61
CA HIS A 528 2.62 -37.95 3.86
C HIS A 528 1.83 -37.52 5.12
N ALA A 529 0.74 -36.78 4.95
CA ALA A 529 0.00 -36.21 6.07
C ALA A 529 -0.58 -37.26 7.03
N THR A 530 -0.96 -38.41 6.52
CA THR A 530 -1.56 -39.52 7.28
C THR A 530 -0.61 -40.69 7.51
N ASP A 531 0.64 -40.61 7.04
CA ASP A 531 1.62 -41.66 7.25
C ASP A 531 1.89 -41.83 8.74
N PHE A 532 1.77 -43.07 9.24
CA PHE A 532 1.92 -43.45 10.64
C PHE A 532 0.94 -42.73 11.59
N ALA A 533 -0.18 -42.20 11.09
CA ALA A 533 -1.21 -41.62 11.94
C ALA A 533 -1.86 -42.69 12.81
N LEU A 534 -2.01 -42.40 14.10
CA LEU A 534 -2.67 -43.32 15.05
C LEU A 534 -4.20 -43.26 14.97
N GLN A 535 -4.73 -42.23 14.31
CA GLN A 535 -6.16 -42.01 14.13
C GLN A 535 -6.45 -41.71 12.65
N ASN A 536 -7.55 -42.25 12.16
CA ASN A 536 -8.00 -41.94 10.78
C ASN A 536 -8.99 -40.76 10.85
N ARG A 537 -8.46 -39.54 10.66
CA ARG A 537 -9.23 -38.29 10.72
C ARG A 537 -8.93 -37.42 9.50
N PRO A 538 -9.82 -36.44 9.17
CA PRO A 538 -9.58 -35.52 8.06
C PRO A 538 -8.25 -34.79 8.20
N THR A 539 -7.60 -34.56 7.07
CA THR A 539 -6.39 -33.75 6.97
C THR A 539 -6.77 -32.25 6.84
N ILE A 540 -5.85 -31.38 7.19
CA ILE A 540 -6.01 -29.93 7.09
C ILE A 540 -4.98 -29.41 6.11
N GLU A 541 -5.45 -28.89 5.00
CA GLU A 541 -4.62 -28.33 3.93
C GLU A 541 -4.57 -26.79 4.04
N LEU A 542 -3.41 -26.19 3.79
CA LEU A 542 -3.29 -24.75 3.68
C LEU A 542 -3.96 -24.24 2.41
N LEU A 543 -4.65 -23.11 2.47
CA LEU A 543 -5.29 -22.49 1.31
C LEU A 543 -4.28 -22.01 0.26
N MET A 544 -3.12 -21.53 0.70
CA MET A 544 -2.03 -21.04 -0.16
C MET A 544 -0.68 -21.51 0.38
N PRO A 545 -0.29 -22.79 0.13
CA PRO A 545 0.98 -23.31 0.61
C PRO A 545 2.16 -22.72 -0.17
N MET A 546 3.27 -22.43 0.52
CA MET A 546 4.51 -21.98 -0.12
C MET A 546 5.16 -23.05 -1.01
N SER A 547 4.91 -24.32 -0.72
CA SER A 547 5.37 -25.45 -1.55
C SER A 547 4.46 -26.65 -1.34
N GLU A 548 4.42 -27.55 -2.31
CA GLU A 548 3.67 -28.81 -2.24
C GLU A 548 4.18 -29.72 -1.10
N ALA A 549 5.47 -29.65 -0.80
CA ALA A 549 6.09 -30.40 0.27
C ALA A 549 5.65 -29.96 1.69
N HIS A 550 5.11 -28.74 1.82
CA HIS A 550 4.68 -28.15 3.09
C HIS A 550 3.27 -27.59 2.96
N SER A 551 2.33 -28.40 2.51
CA SER A 551 0.96 -28.00 2.19
C SER A 551 -0.10 -28.46 3.18
N THR A 552 0.20 -29.43 4.05
CA THR A 552 -0.79 -30.11 4.88
C THR A 552 -0.26 -30.29 6.31
N LEU A 553 -1.09 -30.09 7.31
CA LEU A 553 -0.72 -30.29 8.71
C LEU A 553 -0.54 -31.79 9.02
N ARG A 554 0.54 -32.14 9.72
CA ARG A 554 0.92 -33.52 10.05
C ARG A 554 0.00 -34.17 11.07
N GLN A 555 -0.31 -35.45 10.90
CA GLN A 555 -1.00 -36.29 11.90
C GLN A 555 -0.05 -37.23 12.65
N SER A 556 1.24 -37.21 12.35
CA SER A 556 2.29 -37.96 12.99
C SER A 556 3.61 -37.18 12.97
N LEU A 557 4.50 -37.46 13.94
CA LEU A 557 5.87 -36.91 13.97
C LEU A 557 6.86 -37.76 13.15
N LEU A 558 6.49 -39.02 12.85
CA LEU A 558 7.40 -40.02 12.28
C LEU A 558 7.88 -39.69 10.88
N PRO A 559 7.08 -39.16 9.93
CA PRO A 559 7.57 -38.86 8.59
C PRO A 559 8.83 -38.01 8.60
N HIS A 560 8.80 -36.88 9.27
CA HIS A 560 9.97 -35.99 9.35
C HIS A 560 11.14 -36.53 10.17
N LEU A 561 10.88 -37.33 11.20
CA LEU A 561 11.94 -38.02 11.93
C LEU A 561 12.64 -39.05 11.01
N ILE A 562 11.89 -39.76 10.16
CA ILE A 562 12.44 -40.69 9.16
C ILE A 562 13.28 -39.91 8.12
N ASP A 563 12.80 -38.77 7.66
CA ASP A 563 13.55 -37.88 6.75
C ASP A 563 14.85 -37.39 7.37
N ALA A 564 14.82 -37.01 8.65
CA ALA A 564 16.00 -36.60 9.39
C ALA A 564 17.03 -37.74 9.53
N VAL A 565 16.57 -38.95 9.79
CA VAL A 565 17.45 -40.14 9.81
C VAL A 565 18.03 -40.42 8.42
N SER A 566 17.19 -40.41 7.39
CA SER A 566 17.59 -40.63 6.00
C SER A 566 18.65 -39.62 5.56
N TYR A 567 18.45 -38.35 5.89
CA TYR A 567 19.40 -37.27 5.64
C TYR A 567 20.78 -37.52 6.29
N ASN A 568 20.78 -37.95 7.56
CA ASN A 568 22.01 -38.24 8.31
C ASN A 568 22.72 -39.48 7.77
N VAL A 569 22.00 -40.57 7.51
CA VAL A 569 22.56 -41.82 6.97
C VAL A 569 23.19 -41.61 5.59
N ALA A 570 22.53 -40.84 4.71
CA ALA A 570 23.09 -40.46 3.41
C ALA A 570 24.44 -39.72 3.53
N ARG A 571 24.66 -39.05 4.66
CA ARG A 571 25.94 -38.38 4.99
C ARG A 571 26.89 -39.23 5.83
N LYS A 572 26.65 -40.52 5.87
CA LYS A 572 27.47 -41.49 6.60
C LYS A 572 27.44 -41.35 8.14
N ASN A 573 26.50 -40.60 8.66
CA ASN A 573 26.19 -40.57 10.08
C ASN A 573 25.14 -41.64 10.37
N THR A 574 25.60 -42.87 10.64
CA THR A 574 24.73 -44.05 10.75
C THR A 574 24.13 -44.28 12.12
N ASN A 575 24.71 -43.68 13.18
CA ASN A 575 24.26 -43.83 14.55
C ASN A 575 23.39 -42.63 14.94
N VAL A 576 22.10 -42.68 14.58
CA VAL A 576 21.16 -41.58 14.79
C VAL A 576 20.12 -41.98 15.83
N LYS A 577 19.94 -41.16 16.86
CA LYS A 577 19.00 -41.34 17.94
C LYS A 577 18.28 -40.03 18.17
N LEU A 578 17.04 -39.93 17.73
CA LEU A 578 16.26 -38.68 17.79
C LEU A 578 14.94 -38.93 18.50
N TYR A 579 14.47 -37.94 19.23
CA TYR A 579 13.10 -37.85 19.69
C TYR A 579 12.53 -36.48 19.41
N GLU A 580 11.22 -36.39 19.28
CA GLU A 580 10.49 -35.12 19.15
C GLU A 580 9.26 -35.13 20.06
N ILE A 581 9.09 -34.02 20.79
CA ILE A 581 7.82 -33.67 21.45
C ILE A 581 7.22 -32.56 20.62
N GLY A 582 6.14 -32.82 19.89
CA GLY A 582 5.53 -31.90 18.96
C GLY A 582 4.03 -32.10 18.84
N ARG A 583 3.38 -31.11 18.22
CA ARG A 583 1.93 -31.18 17.96
C ARG A 583 1.64 -31.89 16.67
N VAL A 584 0.55 -32.65 16.68
CA VAL A 584 -0.12 -33.23 15.50
C VAL A 584 -1.54 -32.69 15.45
N PHE A 585 -2.13 -32.70 14.26
CA PHE A 585 -3.36 -31.95 13.99
C PHE A 585 -4.41 -32.85 13.35
N PHE A 586 -5.61 -32.87 13.91
CA PHE A 586 -6.72 -33.68 13.42
C PHE A 586 -7.90 -32.79 13.06
N GLY A 587 -8.35 -32.84 11.81
CA GLY A 587 -9.50 -32.09 11.35
C GLY A 587 -10.81 -32.55 11.97
N ASN A 588 -11.72 -31.61 12.24
CA ASN A 588 -13.06 -31.83 12.79
C ASN A 588 -14.18 -31.65 11.76
N GLY A 589 -13.86 -31.12 10.59
CA GLY A 589 -14.80 -30.80 9.52
C GLY A 589 -14.53 -29.42 8.92
N GLU A 590 -15.29 -29.07 7.91
CA GLU A 590 -15.17 -27.78 7.23
C GLU A 590 -15.64 -26.66 8.16
N GLY A 591 -14.81 -25.62 8.34
CA GLY A 591 -15.10 -24.47 9.20
C GLY A 591 -14.84 -24.67 10.70
N GLU A 592 -14.42 -25.87 11.14
CA GLU A 592 -14.09 -26.15 12.54
C GLU A 592 -12.58 -26.10 12.78
N LEU A 593 -12.19 -25.64 13.98
CA LEU A 593 -10.79 -25.67 14.39
C LEU A 593 -10.33 -27.11 14.61
N PRO A 594 -9.06 -27.45 14.27
CA PRO A 594 -8.52 -28.77 14.48
C PRO A 594 -8.29 -29.09 15.95
N ASP A 595 -8.28 -30.39 16.28
CA ASP A 595 -7.72 -30.85 17.54
C ASP A 595 -6.19 -30.85 17.43
N GLU A 596 -5.53 -30.14 18.34
CA GLU A 596 -4.08 -30.08 18.46
C GLU A 596 -3.64 -30.97 19.63
N VAL A 597 -2.96 -32.06 19.34
CA VAL A 597 -2.52 -33.01 20.34
C VAL A 597 -1.00 -33.09 20.40
N GLU A 598 -0.43 -33.03 21.59
CA GLU A 598 1.00 -33.18 21.79
C GLU A 598 1.38 -34.69 21.81
N TYR A 599 2.30 -35.06 20.89
CA TYR A 599 2.83 -36.42 20.79
C TYR A 599 4.31 -36.44 21.13
N LEU A 600 4.75 -37.58 21.63
CA LEU A 600 6.16 -37.97 21.73
C LEU A 600 6.41 -39.08 20.71
N SER A 601 7.42 -38.90 19.86
CA SER A 601 7.92 -39.97 18.99
C SER A 601 9.44 -40.02 19.03
N GLY A 602 9.99 -41.19 18.83
CA GLY A 602 11.43 -41.41 18.79
C GLY A 602 11.80 -42.32 17.61
N ILE A 603 13.02 -42.15 17.11
CA ILE A 603 13.61 -42.98 16.07
C ILE A 603 15.08 -43.23 16.36
N LEU A 604 15.49 -44.47 16.30
CA LEU A 604 16.86 -44.86 16.56
C LEU A 604 17.36 -45.78 15.45
N THR A 605 18.63 -45.63 15.05
CA THR A 605 19.31 -46.50 14.10
C THR A 605 20.79 -46.62 14.41
N GLY A 606 21.43 -47.68 13.94
CA GLY A 606 22.85 -47.94 14.07
C GLY A 606 23.25 -48.57 15.40
N ASP A 607 24.36 -48.16 15.94
CA ASP A 607 24.89 -48.69 17.20
C ASP A 607 24.40 -47.85 18.39
N PHE A 608 23.84 -48.52 19.38
CA PHE A 608 23.47 -47.89 20.66
C PHE A 608 24.71 -47.64 21.53
N VAL A 609 25.56 -48.66 21.65
CA VAL A 609 26.88 -48.55 22.28
C VAL A 609 27.96 -48.79 21.24
N ASN A 610 28.83 -47.83 21.07
CA ASN A 610 30.01 -47.94 20.22
C ASN A 610 31.26 -47.54 21.02
N ASN A 611 31.72 -48.44 21.86
CA ASN A 611 32.84 -48.20 22.76
C ASN A 611 34.11 -48.86 22.17
N THR A 612 34.73 -48.16 21.21
CA THR A 612 35.82 -48.67 20.39
C THR A 612 37.07 -49.07 21.18
N TRP A 613 37.37 -48.41 22.28
CA TRP A 613 38.53 -48.71 23.11
C TRP A 613 38.36 -50.00 23.93
N GLN A 614 37.11 -50.39 24.27
CA GLN A 614 36.82 -51.66 24.94
C GLN A 614 36.39 -52.77 23.97
N GLY A 615 36.29 -52.46 22.67
CA GLY A 615 35.80 -53.39 21.66
C GLY A 615 34.32 -53.76 21.82
N LYS A 616 33.56 -52.99 22.61
CA LYS A 616 32.15 -53.26 22.87
C LYS A 616 31.28 -52.52 21.87
N LYS A 617 30.48 -53.28 21.11
CA LYS A 617 29.54 -52.77 20.13
C LYS A 617 28.19 -53.44 20.35
N GLU A 618 27.12 -52.64 20.43
CA GLU A 618 25.76 -53.10 20.62
C GLU A 618 24.84 -52.32 19.71
N SER A 619 24.18 -52.99 18.81
CA SER A 619 23.27 -52.36 17.84
C SER A 619 21.92 -52.08 18.48
N VAL A 620 21.24 -51.03 17.99
CA VAL A 620 19.88 -50.67 18.38
C VAL A 620 18.94 -51.83 18.04
N ASP A 621 18.14 -52.27 19.01
CA ASP A 621 17.02 -53.18 18.81
C ASP A 621 15.78 -52.72 19.60
N PHE A 622 14.68 -53.44 19.44
CA PHE A 622 13.42 -53.14 20.11
C PHE A 622 13.52 -53.26 21.64
N TYR A 623 14.22 -54.28 22.15
CA TYR A 623 14.29 -54.55 23.56
C TYR A 623 15.15 -53.54 24.31
N LEU A 624 16.24 -53.15 23.69
CA LEU A 624 17.11 -52.09 24.20
C LEU A 624 16.38 -50.72 24.23
N THR A 625 15.57 -50.44 23.22
CA THR A 625 14.82 -49.18 23.13
C THR A 625 13.67 -49.16 24.14
N LYS A 626 13.05 -50.28 24.41
CA LYS A 626 11.93 -50.42 25.37
C LYS A 626 12.37 -50.37 26.83
N GLY A 627 13.53 -50.93 27.16
CA GLY A 627 14.09 -51.01 28.51
C GLY A 627 14.61 -49.71 29.01
#